data_03b739959f14694773e889f0bfd67612
#
_entry.id   03b739959f14694773e889f0bfd67612
#
_cell.length_a   1.000
_cell.length_b   1.000
_cell.length_c   1.000
_cell.angle_alpha   90.00
_cell.angle_beta   90.00
_cell.angle_gamma   90.00
#
_symmetry.space_group_name_H-M   'P 1'
#
loop_
_entity.id
_entity.type
_entity.pdbx_description
1 polymer ?
#
loop_
_entity_poly.entity_id
_entity_poly.type
_entity_poly.pdbx_seq_one_letter_code
_entity_poly.pdbx_strand_id
1 'polypeptide(L)'
;MFFLGIDIGKQHHEVGLIDQHGKSIGKTIRISNTKFGSEQLLAFFNKHALLPENTMVGMEATGHYWLSIYTFVHKLGFHTTVFNPIQSDVLRDFYIRKTKTDTIDACLLYTSDAA
;
A
#
# COMPACT_ATOMS: atom_id res chain seq x y z
N MET A 1 9.36 -2.63 10.38
CA MET A 1 8.71 -2.92 9.09
C MET A 1 7.41 -2.13 9.00
N PHE A 2 7.24 -1.43 7.91
CA PHE A 2 6.02 -0.67 7.64
C PHE A 2 5.23 -1.31 6.52
N PHE A 3 3.94 -1.09 6.51
CA PHE A 3 3.09 -1.54 5.43
C PHE A 3 2.31 -0.32 4.89
N LEU A 4 2.50 -0.05 3.61
CA LEU A 4 1.85 1.07 2.94
C LEU A 4 0.75 0.53 2.03
N GLY A 5 -0.48 0.95 2.28
CA GLY A 5 -1.63 0.54 1.47
C GLY A 5 -2.05 1.66 0.55
N ILE A 6 -2.31 1.32 -0.71
CA ILE A 6 -2.79 2.28 -1.70
C ILE A 6 -4.16 1.80 -2.20
N ASP A 7 -5.18 2.58 -1.91
CA ASP A 7 -6.53 2.34 -2.41
C ASP A 7 -6.66 3.06 -3.76
N ILE A 8 -6.72 2.27 -4.81
CA ILE A 8 -6.68 2.78 -6.19
C ILE A 8 -8.03 3.34 -6.60
N GLY A 9 -8.03 4.55 -7.11
CA GLY A 9 -9.20 5.19 -7.69
C GLY A 9 -8.89 5.71 -9.09
N LYS A 10 -9.92 6.10 -9.80
CA LYS A 10 -9.79 6.57 -11.16
C LYS A 10 -9.00 7.88 -11.25
N GLN A 11 -9.32 8.82 -10.38
CA GLN A 11 -8.71 10.15 -10.40
C GLN A 11 -7.75 10.37 -9.24
N HIS A 12 -7.99 9.71 -8.14
CA HIS A 12 -7.20 9.86 -6.91
C HIS A 12 -7.00 8.50 -6.27
N HIS A 13 -5.89 8.37 -5.56
CA HIS A 13 -5.60 7.21 -4.72
C HIS A 13 -5.52 7.66 -3.27
N GLU A 14 -5.96 6.80 -2.35
CA GLU A 14 -5.78 7.03 -0.91
C GLU A 14 -4.59 6.20 -0.43
N VAL A 15 -3.70 6.82 0.31
CA VAL A 15 -2.48 6.18 0.79
C VAL A 15 -2.47 6.20 2.32
N GLY A 16 -2.31 5.03 2.91
CA GLY A 16 -2.23 4.87 4.35
C GLY A 16 -1.01 4.08 4.74
N LEU A 17 -0.48 4.35 5.93
CA LEU A 17 0.71 3.69 6.44
C LEU A 17 0.42 3.10 7.81
N ILE A 18 0.83 1.86 8.02
CA ILE A 18 0.77 1.21 9.34
C ILE A 18 2.14 0.66 9.69
N ASP A 19 2.38 0.52 11.00
CA ASP A 19 3.61 -0.09 11.48
C ASP A 19 3.46 -1.61 11.61
N GLN A 20 4.49 -2.27 12.10
CA GLN A 20 4.50 -3.73 12.26
C GLN A 20 3.47 -4.24 13.26
N HIS A 21 2.92 -3.35 14.06
CA HIS A 21 1.86 -3.69 15.03
C HIS A 21 0.47 -3.36 14.48
N GLY A 22 0.39 -2.90 13.23
CA GLY A 22 -0.87 -2.54 12.59
C GLY A 22 -1.42 -1.20 13.02
N LYS A 23 -0.62 -0.41 13.72
CA LYS A 23 -1.03 0.92 14.16
C LYS A 23 -0.84 1.92 13.03
N SER A 24 -1.85 2.76 12.79
CA SER A 24 -1.78 3.81 11.78
C SER A 24 -0.71 4.83 12.12
N ILE A 25 0.08 5.19 11.14
CA ILE A 25 1.12 6.21 11.26
C ILE A 25 0.69 7.43 10.48
N GLY A 26 0.42 8.51 11.21
CA GLY A 26 -0.05 9.75 10.61
C GLY A 26 -1.44 9.60 10.01
N LYS A 27 -1.79 10.52 9.14
CA LYS A 27 -3.07 10.51 8.45
C LYS A 27 -2.92 9.90 7.06
N THR A 28 -4.00 9.31 6.55
CA THR A 28 -4.04 8.93 5.14
C THR A 28 -3.98 10.19 4.29
N ILE A 29 -3.36 10.06 3.13
CA ILE A 29 -3.30 11.16 2.18
C ILE A 29 -3.96 10.76 0.88
N ARG A 30 -4.43 11.74 0.14
CA ARG A 30 -4.97 11.56 -1.20
C ARG A 30 -3.94 12.05 -2.20
N ILE A 31 -3.61 11.23 -3.17
CA ILE A 31 -2.71 11.61 -4.26
C ILE A 31 -3.47 11.53 -5.57
N SER A 32 -3.08 12.33 -6.55
CA SER A 32 -3.74 12.26 -7.85
C SER A 32 -3.19 11.12 -8.69
N ASN A 33 -4.01 10.61 -9.60
CA ASN A 33 -3.58 9.56 -10.53
C ASN A 33 -2.89 10.19 -11.75
N THR A 34 -1.84 10.97 -11.47
CA THR A 34 -1.05 11.70 -12.47
C THR A 34 0.41 11.68 -12.03
N LYS A 35 1.28 12.26 -12.86
CA LYS A 35 2.69 12.42 -12.50
C LYS A 35 2.83 13.22 -11.20
N PHE A 36 1.98 14.21 -10.99
CA PHE A 36 1.98 14.98 -9.75
C PHE A 36 1.71 14.09 -8.53
N GLY A 37 0.80 13.11 -8.68
CA GLY A 37 0.54 12.14 -7.63
C GLY A 37 1.75 11.30 -7.26
N SER A 38 2.58 10.95 -8.24
CA SER A 38 3.82 10.24 -7.97
C SER A 38 4.78 11.10 -7.14
N GLU A 39 4.83 12.39 -7.42
CA GLU A 39 5.64 13.32 -6.63
C GLU A 39 5.11 13.45 -5.21
N GLN A 40 3.79 13.49 -5.05
CA GLN A 40 3.16 13.51 -3.72
C GLN A 40 3.51 12.25 -2.93
N LEU A 41 3.50 11.10 -3.59
CA LEU A 41 3.84 9.83 -2.94
C LEU A 41 5.31 9.80 -2.54
N LEU A 42 6.19 10.28 -3.39
CA LEU A 42 7.61 10.36 -3.07
C LEU A 42 7.86 11.25 -1.86
N ALA A 43 7.16 12.38 -1.79
CA ALA A 43 7.24 13.27 -0.62
C ALA A 43 6.76 12.56 0.65
N PHE A 44 5.72 11.74 0.55
CA PHE A 44 5.23 10.95 1.66
C PHE A 44 6.27 9.92 2.13
N PHE A 45 6.91 9.24 1.19
CA PHE A 45 8.01 8.31 1.52
C PHE A 45 9.13 9.03 2.25
N ASN A 46 9.53 10.19 1.77
CA ASN A 46 10.61 10.97 2.38
C ASN A 46 10.22 11.48 3.77
N LYS A 47 8.98 11.93 3.92
CA LYS A 47 8.47 12.42 5.21
C LYS A 47 8.56 11.36 6.31
N HIS A 48 8.27 10.11 5.96
CA HIS A 48 8.23 9.02 6.92
C HIS A 48 9.47 8.13 6.87
N ALA A 49 10.50 8.55 6.12
CA ALA A 49 11.74 7.80 5.96
C ALA A 49 11.51 6.36 5.52
N LEU A 50 10.60 6.16 4.56
CA LEU A 50 10.27 4.84 4.04
C LEU A 50 11.30 4.42 3.00
N LEU A 51 11.82 3.21 3.18
CA LEU A 51 12.84 2.64 2.31
C LEU A 51 12.39 1.26 1.85
N PRO A 52 12.89 0.78 0.71
CA PRO A 52 12.54 -0.57 0.24
C PRO A 52 12.78 -1.66 1.27
N GLU A 53 13.82 -1.54 2.08
CA GLU A 53 14.17 -2.55 3.07
C GLU A 53 13.31 -2.52 4.32
N ASN A 54 12.54 -1.45 4.55
CA ASN A 54 11.70 -1.36 5.75
C ASN A 54 10.21 -1.22 5.46
N THR A 55 9.80 -1.27 4.20
CA THR A 55 8.41 -1.01 3.83
C THR A 55 7.94 -1.98 2.74
N MET A 56 6.75 -2.50 2.91
CA MET A 56 6.05 -3.24 1.87
C MET A 56 4.87 -2.42 1.38
N VAL A 57 4.60 -2.49 0.08
CA VAL A 57 3.51 -1.74 -0.54
C VAL A 57 2.46 -2.71 -1.07
N GLY A 58 1.20 -2.45 -0.75
CA GLY A 58 0.09 -3.24 -1.26
C GLY A 58 -0.95 -2.34 -1.92
N MET A 59 -1.54 -2.81 -3.00
CA MET A 59 -2.60 -2.09 -3.70
C MET A 59 -3.58 -3.04 -4.35
N GLU A 60 -4.81 -2.58 -4.54
CA GLU A 60 -5.86 -3.35 -5.18
C GLU A 60 -5.85 -3.10 -6.68
N ALA A 61 -5.93 -4.17 -7.48
CA ALA A 61 -5.95 -4.07 -8.94
C ALA A 61 -7.37 -3.73 -9.41
N THR A 62 -7.70 -2.45 -9.45
CA THR A 62 -9.00 -1.97 -9.89
C THR A 62 -8.86 -1.39 -11.30
N GLY A 63 -9.46 -2.04 -12.29
CA GLY A 63 -9.38 -1.59 -13.68
C GLY A 63 -7.94 -1.48 -14.16
N HIS A 64 -7.64 -0.37 -14.82
CA HIS A 64 -6.29 -0.09 -15.32
C HIS A 64 -5.53 0.92 -14.49
N TYR A 65 -6.19 1.50 -13.49
CA TYR A 65 -5.69 2.68 -12.81
C TYR A 65 -4.51 2.42 -11.87
N TRP A 66 -4.24 1.15 -11.57
CA TRP A 66 -3.13 0.77 -10.67
C TRP A 66 -1.78 0.69 -11.37
N LEU A 67 -1.75 0.55 -12.71
CA LEU A 67 -0.52 0.27 -13.43
C LEU A 67 0.54 1.35 -13.30
N SER A 68 0.15 2.60 -13.43
CA SER A 68 1.08 3.72 -13.36
C SER A 68 1.75 3.82 -12.00
N ILE A 69 0.94 3.77 -10.94
CA ILE A 69 1.49 3.89 -9.58
C ILE A 69 2.30 2.65 -9.20
N TYR A 70 1.86 1.47 -9.64
CA TYR A 70 2.63 0.24 -9.44
C TYR A 70 4.01 0.35 -10.06
N THR A 71 4.08 0.77 -11.33
CA THR A 71 5.34 0.91 -12.04
C THR A 71 6.27 1.88 -11.34
N PHE A 72 5.73 3.00 -10.88
CA PHE A 72 6.51 4.01 -10.16
C PHE A 72 7.11 3.44 -8.88
N VAL A 73 6.29 2.81 -8.05
CA VAL A 73 6.73 2.26 -6.76
C VAL A 73 7.71 1.11 -6.97
N HIS A 74 7.44 0.27 -7.96
CA HIS A 74 8.31 -0.85 -8.29
C HIS A 74 9.70 -0.37 -8.72
N LYS A 75 9.75 0.68 -9.53
CA LYS A 75 11.03 1.26 -9.98
C LYS A 75 11.85 1.84 -8.84
N LEU A 76 11.19 2.28 -7.78
CA LEU A 76 11.88 2.76 -6.60
C LEU A 76 12.47 1.62 -5.78
N GLY A 77 12.16 0.38 -6.13
CA GLY A 77 12.72 -0.80 -5.47
C GLY A 77 11.85 -1.38 -4.35
N PHE A 78 10.66 -0.83 -4.11
CA PHE A 78 9.79 -1.34 -3.08
C PHE A 78 9.16 -2.67 -3.48
N HIS A 79 9.09 -3.60 -2.53
CA HIS A 79 8.32 -4.82 -2.71
C HIS A 79 6.85 -4.43 -2.80
N THR A 80 6.24 -4.64 -3.95
CA THR A 80 4.91 -4.18 -4.24
C THR A 80 4.01 -5.35 -4.62
N THR A 81 2.88 -5.48 -3.93
CA THR A 81 1.92 -6.54 -4.18
C THR A 81 0.61 -5.94 -4.66
N VAL A 82 0.05 -6.56 -5.70
CA VAL A 82 -1.24 -6.15 -6.24
C VAL A 82 -2.23 -7.24 -5.93
N PHE A 83 -3.31 -6.90 -5.22
CA PHE A 83 -4.37 -7.83 -4.86
C PHE A 83 -5.52 -7.71 -5.85
N ASN A 84 -6.22 -8.82 -6.09
CA ASN A 84 -7.49 -8.70 -6.79
C ASN A 84 -8.55 -8.21 -5.78
N PRO A 85 -9.71 -7.68 -6.23
CA PRO A 85 -10.72 -7.11 -5.34
C PRO A 85 -11.19 -8.05 -4.23
N ILE A 86 -11.31 -9.34 -4.51
CA ILE A 86 -11.77 -10.31 -3.52
C ILE A 86 -10.75 -10.46 -2.40
N GLN A 87 -9.47 -10.59 -2.74
CA GLN A 87 -8.40 -10.70 -1.77
C GLN A 87 -8.28 -9.44 -0.92
N SER A 88 -8.46 -8.28 -1.55
CA SER A 88 -8.40 -7.00 -0.86
C SER A 88 -9.48 -6.88 0.20
N ASP A 89 -10.70 -7.34 -0.09
CA ASP A 89 -11.79 -7.31 0.87
C ASP A 89 -11.49 -8.17 2.09
N VAL A 90 -10.94 -9.36 1.87
CA VAL A 90 -10.55 -10.25 2.96
C VAL A 90 -9.49 -9.59 3.84
N LEU A 91 -8.47 -8.98 3.24
CA LEU A 91 -7.42 -8.30 3.99
C LEU A 91 -7.96 -7.10 4.76
N ARG A 92 -8.89 -6.37 4.16
CA ARG A 92 -9.51 -5.23 4.82
C ARG A 92 -10.26 -5.66 6.08
N ASP A 93 -10.96 -6.80 6.03
CA ASP A 93 -11.62 -7.35 7.19
C ASP A 93 -10.62 -7.70 8.29
N PHE A 94 -9.48 -8.24 7.94
CA PHE A 94 -8.41 -8.49 8.90
C PHE A 94 -7.95 -7.20 9.57
N TYR A 95 -7.76 -6.13 8.83
CA TYR A 95 -7.34 -4.84 9.38
C TYR A 95 -8.34 -4.30 10.39
N ILE A 96 -9.62 -4.53 10.15
CA ILE A 96 -10.67 -4.01 11.02
C ILE A 96 -10.83 -4.87 12.27
N ARG A 97 -10.70 -6.19 12.15
CA ARG A 97 -11.12 -7.14 13.20
C ARG A 97 -10.00 -7.70 14.02
N LYS A 98 -8.80 -7.80 13.47
CA LYS A 98 -7.68 -8.45 14.13
C LYS A 98 -6.78 -7.45 14.81
N THR A 99 -6.14 -7.90 15.86
CA THR A 99 -5.02 -7.18 16.39
C THR A 99 -3.86 -7.31 15.41
N LYS A 100 -3.08 -6.43 15.45
CA LYS A 100 -2.25 -5.83 14.46
C LYS A 100 -1.10 -6.66 13.93
N THR A 101 -0.46 -7.46 14.77
CA THR A 101 0.66 -8.30 14.36
C THR A 101 0.20 -9.41 13.43
N ASP A 102 -0.91 -10.04 13.78
CA ASP A 102 -1.49 -11.10 12.96
C ASP A 102 -1.92 -10.56 11.60
N THR A 103 -2.42 -9.34 11.59
CA THR A 103 -2.83 -8.68 10.35
C THR A 103 -1.68 -8.50 9.39
N ILE A 104 -0.53 -8.08 9.90
CA ILE A 104 0.66 -7.89 9.06
C ILE A 104 1.16 -9.22 8.53
N ASP A 105 1.18 -10.25 9.36
CA ASP A 105 1.58 -11.59 8.93
C ASP A 105 0.66 -12.12 7.83
N ALA A 106 -0.64 -11.90 7.99
CA ALA A 106 -1.61 -12.30 6.97
C ALA A 106 -1.36 -11.56 5.65
N CYS A 107 -1.06 -10.27 5.69
CA CYS A 107 -0.72 -9.52 4.49
C CYS A 107 0.53 -10.05 3.82
N LEU A 108 1.55 -10.41 4.59
CA LEU A 108 2.78 -10.97 4.06
C LEU A 108 2.53 -12.32 3.39
N LEU A 109 1.71 -13.17 3.98
CA LEU A 109 1.35 -14.46 3.38
C LEU A 109 0.63 -14.28 2.06
N TYR A 110 -0.35 -13.39 2.00
CA TYR A 110 -1.06 -13.10 0.76
C TYR A 110 -0.13 -12.51 -0.29
N THR A 111 0.80 -11.67 0.13
CA THR A 111 1.79 -11.11 -0.77
C THR A 111 2.65 -12.19 -1.40
N SER A 112 3.07 -13.16 -0.60
CA SER A 112 3.86 -14.29 -1.08
C SER A 112 3.07 -15.14 -2.07
N ASP A 113 1.81 -15.38 -1.79
CA ASP A 113 0.95 -16.19 -2.65
C ASP A 113 0.60 -15.46 -3.94
N ALA A 114 0.46 -14.14 -3.89
CA ALA A 114 0.12 -13.34 -5.06
C ALA A 114 1.31 -13.14 -6.00
N ALA A 115 2.50 -13.28 -5.47
CA ALA A 115 3.70 -13.15 -6.28
C ALA A 115 3.96 -14.37 -7.12
#